data_8cee7f0faa36a7ee416b195c3ddcd551
#
_entry.id   8cee7f0faa36a7ee416b195c3ddcd551
#
_cell.length_a   1.000
_cell.length_b   1.000
_cell.length_c   1.000
_cell.angle_alpha   90.00
_cell.angle_beta   90.00
_cell.angle_gamma   90.00
#
_symmetry.space_group_name_H-M   'P 1'
#
loop_
_entity.id
_entity.type
_entity.pdbx_description
1 polymer ?
#
loop_
_entity_poly.entity_id
_entity_poly.type
_entity_poly.pdbx_seq_one_letter_code
_entity_poly.pdbx_strand_id
1 'polypeptide(L)'
;MISVLIPTYNVDCLRLVADVQKQCEELQAQYGETEFDYEILVADDASPDESIIERNEMIELLPNCTHLRLTENVGRAAARNYLVEQSRFPYILFMDSDAEVCTDDFILAYWQQRDAADVLIGSITNLAEAPAGCELRWRYERQAELHRTLDGRRRNPAGEFTVFNAFFRRSVFDRVRFDEARCKDYGYEDALFGLEVAAAGFSILPVDNPLRHLGIHPNEHFLHQTEIALRTLARLGAPMTERAKVAKAWCRLHRWHMDGVYCLLFKMTKSALRRNLLSQRPILFLFNLYKLGIYCELMGSSMRNTVPSPGAERST
;
A
#
# COMPACT_ATOMS: atom_id res chain seq x y z
N MET A 1 -10.27 4.73 22.91
CA MET A 1 -11.09 5.33 21.86
C MET A 1 -10.33 5.26 20.54
N ILE A 2 -10.93 4.73 19.46
CA ILE A 2 -10.28 4.40 18.20
C ILE A 2 -11.09 4.91 17.01
N SER A 3 -10.43 5.50 16.00
CA SER A 3 -10.97 5.78 14.68
C SER A 3 -10.47 4.73 13.70
N VAL A 4 -11.36 3.91 13.14
CA VAL A 4 -11.02 2.98 12.06
C VAL A 4 -11.23 3.70 10.73
N LEU A 5 -10.20 3.76 9.91
CA LEU A 5 -10.15 4.55 8.69
C LEU A 5 -9.93 3.65 7.47
N ILE A 6 -10.89 3.65 6.56
CA ILE A 6 -10.93 2.76 5.39
C ILE A 6 -11.05 3.61 4.12
N PRO A 7 -9.95 3.88 3.40
CA PRO A 7 -10.03 4.47 2.07
C PRO A 7 -10.54 3.43 1.08
N THR A 8 -11.50 3.78 0.23
CA THR A 8 -12.03 2.88 -0.80
C THR A 8 -12.10 3.55 -2.17
N TYR A 9 -11.90 2.76 -3.21
CA TYR A 9 -12.13 3.15 -4.59
C TYR A 9 -12.57 1.92 -5.39
N ASN A 10 -13.83 1.93 -5.81
CA ASN A 10 -14.46 0.89 -6.60
C ASN A 10 -14.39 -0.53 -5.94
N VAL A 11 -14.52 -0.58 -4.62
CA VAL A 11 -14.53 -1.80 -3.81
C VAL A 11 -15.74 -1.77 -2.87
N ASP A 12 -16.53 -2.84 -2.87
CA ASP A 12 -17.58 -3.08 -1.87
C ASP A 12 -16.92 -3.52 -0.56
N CYS A 13 -16.96 -2.65 0.44
CA CYS A 13 -16.39 -2.89 1.76
C CYS A 13 -17.43 -3.03 2.89
N LEU A 14 -18.72 -3.08 2.57
CA LEU A 14 -19.81 -3.16 3.56
C LEU A 14 -19.59 -4.33 4.55
N ARG A 15 -19.22 -5.51 4.05
CA ARG A 15 -18.97 -6.67 4.91
C ARG A 15 -17.78 -6.44 5.86
N LEU A 16 -16.67 -5.91 5.35
CA LEU A 16 -15.50 -5.59 6.18
C LEU A 16 -15.90 -4.63 7.31
N VAL A 17 -16.63 -3.56 6.97
CA VAL A 17 -17.08 -2.56 7.95
C VAL A 17 -17.99 -3.19 8.99
N ALA A 18 -18.94 -4.05 8.58
CA ALA A 18 -19.84 -4.73 9.51
C ALA A 18 -19.11 -5.69 10.46
N ASP A 19 -18.12 -6.44 9.96
CA ASP A 19 -17.31 -7.35 10.80
C ASP A 19 -16.46 -6.57 11.83
N VAL A 20 -15.89 -5.43 11.43
CA VAL A 20 -15.13 -4.54 12.31
C VAL A 20 -16.03 -3.84 13.31
N GLN A 21 -17.18 -3.32 12.86
CA GLN A 21 -18.17 -2.66 13.72
C GLN A 21 -18.65 -3.58 14.83
N LYS A 22 -18.98 -4.83 14.49
CA LYS A 22 -19.39 -5.84 15.47
C LYS A 22 -18.34 -6.03 16.55
N GLN A 23 -17.06 -6.18 16.20
CA GLN A 23 -15.98 -6.33 17.20
C GLN A 23 -15.80 -5.06 18.06
N CYS A 24 -15.96 -3.88 17.47
CA CYS A 24 -15.91 -2.62 18.21
C CYS A 24 -17.08 -2.51 19.20
N GLU A 25 -18.29 -2.89 18.80
CA GLU A 25 -19.49 -2.89 19.65
C GLU A 25 -19.37 -3.88 20.83
N GLU A 26 -18.85 -5.07 20.58
CA GLU A 26 -18.55 -6.07 21.61
C GLU A 26 -17.54 -5.54 22.64
N LEU A 27 -16.48 -4.85 22.18
CA LEU A 27 -15.50 -4.22 23.08
C LEU A 27 -16.10 -3.05 23.86
N GLN A 28 -16.93 -2.22 23.23
CA GLN A 28 -17.60 -1.12 23.90
C GLN A 28 -18.56 -1.64 24.99
N ALA A 29 -19.27 -2.73 24.71
CA ALA A 29 -20.12 -3.39 25.69
C ALA A 29 -19.30 -3.99 26.87
N GLN A 30 -18.09 -4.48 26.60
CA GLN A 30 -17.20 -5.08 27.60
C GLN A 30 -16.52 -4.04 28.50
N TYR A 31 -16.00 -2.94 27.93
CA TYR A 31 -15.17 -1.94 28.66
C TYR A 31 -15.97 -0.70 29.06
N GLY A 32 -17.13 -0.45 28.43
CA GLY A 32 -17.91 0.77 28.57
C GLY A 32 -17.39 1.94 27.71
N GLU A 33 -18.29 2.83 27.31
CA GLU A 33 -17.99 3.97 26.40
C GLU A 33 -16.90 4.91 26.92
N THR A 34 -16.73 5.01 28.23
CA THR A 34 -15.71 5.87 28.84
C THR A 34 -14.30 5.33 28.64
N GLU A 35 -14.12 4.02 28.58
CA GLU A 35 -12.83 3.37 28.38
C GLU A 35 -12.58 3.04 26.90
N PHE A 36 -13.58 2.47 26.22
CA PHE A 36 -13.52 2.14 24.80
C PHE A 36 -14.70 2.77 24.04
N ASP A 37 -14.40 3.68 23.14
CA ASP A 37 -15.33 4.25 22.18
C ASP A 37 -14.72 4.23 20.78
N TYR A 38 -15.55 4.20 19.74
CA TYR A 38 -15.09 4.02 18.37
C TYR A 38 -15.89 4.80 17.35
N GLU A 39 -15.27 5.04 16.22
CA GLU A 39 -15.89 5.43 14.95
C GLU A 39 -15.25 4.66 13.80
N ILE A 40 -16.02 4.44 12.74
CA ILE A 40 -15.53 3.86 11.50
C ILE A 40 -15.84 4.83 10.36
N LEU A 41 -14.79 5.34 9.72
CA LEU A 41 -14.91 6.29 8.60
C LEU A 41 -14.44 5.60 7.32
N VAL A 42 -15.32 5.54 6.33
CA VAL A 42 -15.02 5.04 4.99
C VAL A 42 -14.99 6.23 4.04
N ALA A 43 -13.86 6.49 3.38
CA ALA A 43 -13.76 7.52 2.35
C ALA A 43 -13.75 6.89 0.96
N ASP A 44 -14.81 7.15 0.20
CA ASP A 44 -14.91 6.79 -1.21
C ASP A 44 -14.23 7.85 -2.06
N ASP A 45 -13.13 7.48 -2.70
CA ASP A 45 -12.28 8.34 -3.54
C ASP A 45 -12.88 8.51 -4.96
N ALA A 46 -14.16 8.88 -5.03
CA ALA A 46 -14.93 9.08 -6.26
C ALA A 46 -15.02 7.81 -7.14
N SER A 47 -15.52 6.73 -6.57
CA SER A 47 -15.81 5.48 -7.29
C SER A 47 -16.76 5.70 -8.47
N PRO A 48 -16.49 5.11 -9.64
CA PRO A 48 -17.33 5.26 -10.82
C PRO A 48 -18.49 4.27 -10.89
N ASP A 49 -18.48 3.18 -10.11
CA ASP A 49 -19.50 2.12 -10.16
C ASP A 49 -20.61 2.42 -9.15
N GLU A 50 -21.77 2.85 -9.68
CA GLU A 50 -22.95 3.19 -8.87
C GLU A 50 -23.44 2.01 -8.00
N SER A 51 -23.31 0.78 -8.47
CA SER A 51 -23.74 -0.39 -7.70
C SER A 51 -22.88 -0.63 -6.45
N ILE A 52 -21.60 -0.31 -6.52
CA ILE A 52 -20.67 -0.35 -5.38
C ILE A 52 -20.97 0.80 -4.42
N ILE A 53 -21.24 1.98 -4.95
CA ILE A 53 -21.60 3.16 -4.15
C ILE A 53 -22.86 2.88 -3.34
N GLU A 54 -23.95 2.43 -3.99
CA GLU A 54 -25.22 2.09 -3.34
C GLU A 54 -25.03 1.05 -2.21
N ARG A 55 -24.15 0.07 -2.41
CA ARG A 55 -23.84 -0.91 -1.36
C ARG A 55 -23.05 -0.30 -0.21
N ASN A 56 -22.08 0.54 -0.49
CA ASN A 56 -21.30 1.20 0.54
C ASN A 56 -22.09 2.28 1.30
N GLU A 57 -23.12 2.89 0.69
CA GLU A 57 -24.04 3.80 1.40
C GLU A 57 -24.80 3.09 2.54
N MET A 58 -24.99 1.77 2.46
CA MET A 58 -25.59 1.01 3.56
C MET A 58 -24.73 0.99 4.84
N ILE A 59 -23.47 1.38 4.76
CA ILE A 59 -22.56 1.54 5.91
C ILE A 59 -23.14 2.54 6.92
N GLU A 60 -23.84 3.57 6.46
CA GLU A 60 -24.46 4.57 7.34
C GLU A 60 -25.61 4.03 8.20
N LEU A 61 -26.09 2.83 7.89
CA LEU A 61 -27.08 2.13 8.73
C LEU A 61 -26.42 1.44 9.94
N LEU A 62 -25.09 1.31 9.95
CA LEU A 62 -24.36 0.69 11.06
C LEU A 62 -24.01 1.75 12.12
N PRO A 63 -24.17 1.45 13.42
CA PRO A 63 -23.81 2.37 14.48
C PRO A 63 -22.35 2.84 14.41
N ASN A 64 -22.13 4.14 14.63
CA ASN A 64 -20.81 4.78 14.64
C ASN A 64 -20.02 4.63 13.31
N CYS A 65 -20.69 4.35 12.21
CA CYS A 65 -20.10 4.25 10.87
C CYS A 65 -20.53 5.44 10.01
N THR A 66 -19.60 5.96 9.20
CA THR A 66 -19.88 7.06 8.27
C THR A 66 -19.23 6.78 6.91
N HIS A 67 -20.00 6.95 5.84
CA HIS A 67 -19.53 6.87 4.46
C HIS A 67 -19.35 8.28 3.88
N LEU A 68 -18.09 8.65 3.62
CA LEU A 68 -17.69 9.96 3.10
C LEU A 68 -17.38 9.84 1.61
N ARG A 69 -18.09 10.58 0.76
CA ARG A 69 -17.84 10.58 -0.69
C ARG A 69 -17.04 11.80 -1.10
N LEU A 70 -15.89 11.58 -1.76
CA LEU A 70 -15.12 12.64 -2.39
C LEU A 70 -15.72 12.96 -3.77
N THR A 71 -15.60 14.22 -4.20
CA THR A 71 -16.14 14.69 -5.48
C THR A 71 -15.26 14.34 -6.67
N GLU A 72 -13.98 14.06 -6.42
CA GLU A 72 -12.98 13.68 -7.43
C GLU A 72 -12.00 12.67 -6.84
N ASN A 73 -11.36 11.87 -7.69
CA ASN A 73 -10.33 10.94 -7.26
C ASN A 73 -9.04 11.70 -6.93
N VAL A 74 -8.71 11.76 -5.65
CA VAL A 74 -7.54 12.45 -5.10
C VAL A 74 -6.35 11.53 -4.88
N GLY A 75 -6.56 10.23 -4.96
CA GLY A 75 -5.55 9.19 -4.75
C GLY A 75 -5.34 8.79 -3.29
N ARG A 76 -4.69 7.63 -3.09
CA ARG A 76 -4.58 6.97 -1.77
C ARG A 76 -3.97 7.84 -0.68
N ALA A 77 -2.92 8.61 -0.99
CA ALA A 77 -2.24 9.47 -0.03
C ALA A 77 -3.17 10.56 0.50
N ALA A 78 -3.85 11.28 -0.38
CA ALA A 78 -4.79 12.34 -0.03
C ALA A 78 -6.03 11.80 0.67
N ALA A 79 -6.60 10.68 0.20
CA ALA A 79 -7.75 10.04 0.84
C ALA A 79 -7.44 9.61 2.30
N ARG A 80 -6.22 9.09 2.57
CA ARG A 80 -5.80 8.76 3.93
C ARG A 80 -5.60 10.01 4.80
N ASN A 81 -4.98 11.07 4.29
CA ASN A 81 -4.87 12.33 5.02
C ASN A 81 -6.23 12.93 5.34
N TYR A 82 -7.15 12.92 4.37
CA TYR A 82 -8.54 13.37 4.56
C TYR A 82 -9.23 12.59 5.68
N LEU A 83 -9.13 11.26 5.70
CA LEU A 83 -9.71 10.44 6.77
C LEU A 83 -9.15 10.78 8.15
N VAL A 84 -7.84 11.04 8.27
CA VAL A 84 -7.24 11.51 9.53
C VAL A 84 -7.84 12.83 9.99
N GLU A 85 -8.08 13.76 9.07
CA GLU A 85 -8.66 15.07 9.38
C GLU A 85 -10.13 14.99 9.81
N GLN A 86 -10.89 14.04 9.25
CA GLN A 86 -12.28 13.81 9.64
C GLN A 86 -12.41 13.02 10.96
N SER A 87 -11.37 12.30 11.38
CA SER A 87 -11.41 11.44 12.56
C SER A 87 -11.14 12.20 13.85
N ARG A 88 -11.67 11.70 14.99
CA ARG A 88 -11.65 12.42 16.29
C ARG A 88 -10.86 11.74 17.41
N PHE A 89 -10.65 10.41 17.34
CA PHE A 89 -10.08 9.68 18.47
C PHE A 89 -8.53 9.65 18.48
N PRO A 90 -7.92 9.40 19.66
CA PRO A 90 -6.47 9.45 19.83
C PRO A 90 -5.72 8.28 19.22
N TYR A 91 -6.40 7.20 18.86
CA TYR A 91 -5.84 6.07 18.14
C TYR A 91 -6.51 5.92 16.78
N ILE A 92 -5.73 5.58 15.79
CA ILE A 92 -6.16 5.43 14.39
C ILE A 92 -5.78 4.03 13.92
N LEU A 93 -6.73 3.28 13.36
CA LEU A 93 -6.49 2.03 12.66
C LEU A 93 -6.80 2.23 11.17
N PHE A 94 -5.78 2.16 10.33
CA PHE A 94 -6.00 2.04 8.90
C PHE A 94 -6.19 0.59 8.47
N MET A 95 -7.16 0.40 7.57
CA MET A 95 -7.40 -0.86 6.87
C MET A 95 -7.69 -0.55 5.40
N ASP A 96 -7.13 -1.34 4.47
CA ASP A 96 -7.53 -1.23 3.07
C ASP A 96 -8.90 -1.90 2.87
N SER A 97 -9.72 -1.35 1.97
CA SER A 97 -11.13 -1.76 1.76
C SER A 97 -11.29 -3.16 1.17
N ASP A 98 -10.26 -3.69 0.50
CA ASP A 98 -10.23 -5.02 -0.10
C ASP A 98 -9.67 -6.10 0.86
N ALA A 99 -9.95 -5.94 2.14
CA ALA A 99 -9.49 -6.81 3.21
C ALA A 99 -10.64 -7.62 3.85
N GLU A 100 -10.27 -8.67 4.57
CA GLU A 100 -11.17 -9.48 5.39
C GLU A 100 -10.54 -9.72 6.76
N VAL A 101 -11.33 -9.52 7.82
CA VAL A 101 -10.92 -9.84 9.20
C VAL A 101 -10.87 -11.36 9.37
N CYS A 102 -9.77 -11.86 9.95
CA CYS A 102 -9.51 -13.30 10.06
C CYS A 102 -9.84 -13.89 11.43
N THR A 103 -9.97 -13.04 12.47
CA THR A 103 -10.16 -13.47 13.86
C THR A 103 -11.21 -12.61 14.56
N ASP A 104 -11.89 -13.17 15.54
CA ASP A 104 -12.92 -12.46 16.30
C ASP A 104 -12.33 -11.45 17.31
N ASP A 105 -11.02 -11.45 17.52
CA ASP A 105 -10.29 -10.60 18.45
C ASP A 105 -9.38 -9.57 17.78
N PHE A 106 -9.58 -9.30 16.49
CA PHE A 106 -8.71 -8.43 15.69
C PHE A 106 -8.57 -7.01 16.27
N ILE A 107 -9.68 -6.38 16.66
CA ILE A 107 -9.68 -5.05 17.28
C ILE A 107 -9.13 -5.12 18.71
N LEU A 108 -9.50 -6.14 19.46
CA LEU A 108 -9.00 -6.37 20.83
C LEU A 108 -7.47 -6.51 20.87
N ALA A 109 -6.89 -7.26 19.92
CA ALA A 109 -5.45 -7.46 19.82
C ALA A 109 -4.67 -6.14 19.65
N TYR A 110 -5.21 -5.19 18.90
CA TYR A 110 -4.64 -3.84 18.81
C TYR A 110 -4.88 -3.02 20.07
N TRP A 111 -6.10 -3.06 20.60
CA TRP A 111 -6.45 -2.31 21.80
C TRP A 111 -5.57 -2.67 23.00
N GLN A 112 -5.28 -3.94 23.19
CA GLN A 112 -4.41 -4.43 24.28
C GLN A 112 -2.95 -3.99 24.11
N GLN A 113 -2.49 -3.82 22.89
CA GLN A 113 -1.11 -3.44 22.56
C GLN A 113 -0.94 -1.95 22.24
N ARG A 114 -2.01 -1.13 22.34
CA ARG A 114 -2.06 0.28 21.89
C ARG A 114 -0.93 1.18 22.43
N ASP A 115 -0.37 0.81 23.58
CA ASP A 115 0.68 1.57 24.25
C ASP A 115 2.10 1.00 24.04
N ALA A 116 2.23 -0.12 23.31
CA ALA A 116 3.51 -0.79 23.08
C ALA A 116 4.46 -0.01 22.16
N ALA A 117 3.91 0.77 21.22
CA ALA A 117 4.67 1.63 20.30
C ALA A 117 3.77 2.76 19.77
N ASP A 118 4.36 3.72 19.03
CA ASP A 118 3.60 4.77 18.35
C ASP A 118 2.86 4.23 17.14
N VAL A 119 3.41 3.21 16.48
CA VAL A 119 2.82 2.52 15.33
C VAL A 119 2.92 1.01 15.52
N LEU A 120 1.78 0.31 15.39
CA LEU A 120 1.72 -1.15 15.33
C LEU A 120 1.36 -1.56 13.89
N ILE A 121 2.11 -2.49 13.30
CA ILE A 121 1.85 -2.98 11.94
C ILE A 121 1.45 -4.44 12.02
N GLY A 122 0.21 -4.74 11.66
CA GLY A 122 -0.32 -6.10 11.60
C GLY A 122 0.29 -6.92 10.45
N SER A 123 -0.01 -8.20 10.44
CA SER A 123 0.39 -9.11 9.37
C SER A 123 -0.63 -9.12 8.24
N ILE A 124 -0.19 -9.57 7.07
CA ILE A 124 -1.04 -9.77 5.89
C ILE A 124 -1.05 -11.27 5.59
N THR A 125 -2.23 -11.82 5.41
CA THR A 125 -2.41 -13.18 4.91
C THR A 125 -3.13 -13.16 3.57
N ASN A 126 -3.02 -14.24 2.81
CA ASN A 126 -3.54 -14.32 1.45
C ASN A 126 -4.54 -15.46 1.31
N LEU A 127 -5.30 -15.45 0.22
CA LEU A 127 -6.17 -16.56 -0.16
C LEU A 127 -5.36 -17.87 -0.26
N ALA A 128 -5.98 -18.98 0.12
CA ALA A 128 -5.34 -20.32 0.04
C ALA A 128 -4.98 -20.68 -1.40
N GLU A 129 -5.81 -20.29 -2.36
CA GLU A 129 -5.66 -20.57 -3.78
C GLU A 129 -5.74 -19.29 -4.62
N ALA A 130 -5.06 -19.31 -5.77
CA ALA A 130 -5.11 -18.20 -6.71
C ALA A 130 -6.46 -18.14 -7.41
N PRO A 131 -7.15 -16.99 -7.46
CA PRO A 131 -8.25 -16.81 -8.38
C PRO A 131 -7.77 -16.96 -9.83
N ALA A 132 -8.62 -17.50 -10.70
CA ALA A 132 -8.27 -17.73 -12.10
C ALA A 132 -7.86 -16.41 -12.79
N GLY A 133 -6.71 -16.41 -13.47
CA GLY A 133 -6.16 -15.23 -14.12
C GLY A 133 -5.43 -14.25 -13.19
N CYS A 134 -5.32 -14.55 -11.89
CA CYS A 134 -4.68 -13.71 -10.88
C CYS A 134 -3.38 -14.34 -10.29
N GLU A 135 -2.85 -15.36 -10.95
CA GLU A 135 -1.77 -16.20 -10.42
C GLU A 135 -0.47 -15.44 -10.16
N LEU A 136 -0.18 -14.40 -10.94
CA LEU A 136 1.05 -13.61 -10.78
C LEU A 136 1.04 -12.85 -9.45
N ARG A 137 -0.03 -12.10 -9.19
CA ARG A 137 -0.17 -11.34 -7.94
C ARG A 137 -0.22 -12.27 -6.75
N TRP A 138 -1.07 -13.28 -6.79
CA TRP A 138 -1.20 -14.27 -5.73
C TRP A 138 0.14 -14.94 -5.38
N ARG A 139 0.90 -15.43 -6.38
CA ARG A 139 2.23 -16.03 -6.15
C ARG A 139 3.20 -15.04 -5.54
N TYR A 140 3.18 -13.80 -6.01
CA TYR A 140 4.07 -12.75 -5.51
C TYR A 140 3.79 -12.44 -4.03
N GLU A 141 2.53 -12.27 -3.66
CA GLU A 141 2.12 -11.98 -2.29
C GLU A 141 2.29 -13.19 -1.37
N ARG A 142 1.94 -14.38 -1.85
CA ARG A 142 2.13 -15.63 -1.10
C ARG A 142 3.60 -15.90 -0.81
N GLN A 143 4.50 -15.64 -1.75
CA GLN A 143 5.94 -15.74 -1.50
C GLN A 143 6.40 -14.69 -0.49
N ALA A 144 5.86 -13.47 -0.55
CA ALA A 144 6.18 -12.44 0.43
C ALA A 144 5.71 -12.83 1.84
N GLU A 145 4.51 -13.35 2.00
CA GLU A 145 3.96 -13.87 3.26
C GLU A 145 4.87 -14.92 3.90
N LEU A 146 5.31 -15.91 3.11
CA LEU A 146 6.19 -16.98 3.59
C LEU A 146 7.58 -16.49 4.07
N HIS A 147 8.04 -15.34 3.56
CA HIS A 147 9.36 -14.79 3.89
C HIS A 147 9.31 -13.65 4.91
N ARG A 148 8.16 -13.04 5.12
CA ARG A 148 7.94 -11.94 6.06
C ARG A 148 7.57 -12.44 7.45
N THR A 149 8.46 -13.21 8.07
CA THR A 149 8.26 -13.65 9.47
C THR A 149 8.20 -12.44 10.40
N LEU A 150 7.50 -12.59 11.54
CA LEU A 150 7.38 -11.53 12.54
C LEU A 150 8.74 -11.01 13.00
N ASP A 151 9.70 -11.93 13.26
CA ASP A 151 11.07 -11.58 13.65
C ASP A 151 11.80 -10.82 12.54
N GLY A 152 11.61 -11.22 11.28
CA GLY A 152 12.18 -10.53 10.12
C GLY A 152 11.65 -9.10 10.00
N ARG A 153 10.34 -8.90 10.17
CA ARG A 153 9.68 -7.59 10.17
C ARG A 153 10.16 -6.71 11.33
N ARG A 154 10.33 -7.26 12.53
CA ARG A 154 10.84 -6.54 13.70
C ARG A 154 12.29 -6.07 13.55
N ARG A 155 13.13 -6.79 12.78
CA ARG A 155 14.51 -6.34 12.51
C ARG A 155 14.60 -5.13 11.57
N ASN A 156 13.59 -4.92 10.72
CA ASN A 156 13.57 -3.80 9.77
C ASN A 156 12.13 -3.24 9.60
N PRO A 157 11.54 -2.70 10.68
CA PRO A 157 10.13 -2.32 10.67
C PRO A 157 9.79 -1.24 9.63
N ALA A 158 10.67 -0.25 9.44
CA ALA A 158 10.47 0.78 8.42
C ALA A 158 10.64 0.27 6.98
N GLY A 159 11.40 -0.81 6.76
CA GLY A 159 11.59 -1.42 5.43
C GLY A 159 10.46 -2.38 5.03
N GLU A 160 9.69 -2.84 5.99
CA GLU A 160 8.52 -3.71 5.79
C GLU A 160 7.19 -3.00 6.12
N PHE A 161 7.21 -1.66 6.10
CA PHE A 161 6.08 -0.83 6.45
C PHE A 161 4.95 -0.94 5.40
N THR A 162 3.74 -1.06 5.87
CA THR A 162 2.51 -1.01 5.08
C THR A 162 1.38 -0.44 5.91
N VAL A 163 0.46 0.27 5.28
CA VAL A 163 -0.74 0.84 5.91
C VAL A 163 -1.97 -0.04 5.67
N PHE A 164 -1.82 -1.14 4.94
CA PHE A 164 -2.89 -2.11 4.69
C PHE A 164 -3.59 -2.57 5.98
N ASN A 165 -2.81 -2.67 7.09
CA ASN A 165 -3.25 -3.11 8.40
C ASN A 165 -2.32 -2.47 9.44
N ALA A 166 -2.61 -1.23 9.85
CA ALA A 166 -1.69 -0.47 10.70
C ALA A 166 -2.42 0.44 11.70
N PHE A 167 -2.01 0.34 12.96
CA PHE A 167 -2.55 1.09 14.09
C PHE A 167 -1.57 2.15 14.56
N PHE A 168 -2.06 3.36 14.81
CA PHE A 168 -1.24 4.55 15.08
C PHE A 168 -1.74 5.29 16.31
N ARG A 169 -0.83 5.91 17.05
CA ARG A 169 -1.15 7.07 17.86
C ARG A 169 -1.39 8.27 16.94
N ARG A 170 -2.45 9.03 17.16
CA ARG A 170 -2.76 10.24 16.37
C ARG A 170 -1.59 11.22 16.28
N SER A 171 -0.80 11.35 17.36
CA SER A 171 0.37 12.22 17.39
C SER A 171 1.40 11.98 16.29
N VAL A 172 1.38 10.81 15.65
CA VAL A 172 2.20 10.55 14.45
C VAL A 172 1.79 11.50 13.33
N PHE A 173 0.49 11.70 13.13
CA PHE A 173 -0.06 12.53 12.05
C PHE A 173 0.02 14.04 12.33
N ASP A 174 0.32 14.44 13.55
CA ASP A 174 0.64 15.84 13.88
C ASP A 174 2.01 16.25 13.33
N ARG A 175 2.89 15.29 13.03
CA ARG A 175 4.27 15.51 12.58
C ARG A 175 4.57 14.95 11.19
N VAL A 176 3.89 13.90 10.77
CA VAL A 176 4.12 13.23 9.49
C VAL A 176 2.79 13.01 8.78
N ARG A 177 2.71 13.37 7.51
CA ARG A 177 1.55 13.18 6.65
C ARG A 177 1.95 12.37 5.43
N PHE A 178 0.99 11.72 4.77
CA PHE A 178 1.26 11.13 3.47
C PHE A 178 1.60 12.22 2.45
N ASP A 179 2.63 12.00 1.66
CA ASP A 179 3.07 12.98 0.66
C ASP A 179 2.20 12.90 -0.61
N GLU A 180 1.15 13.70 -0.63
CA GLU A 180 0.18 13.79 -1.74
C GLU A 180 0.83 14.29 -3.04
N ALA A 181 1.82 15.17 -2.94
CA ALA A 181 2.44 15.79 -4.11
C ALA A 181 3.32 14.78 -4.87
N ARG A 182 4.10 13.97 -4.16
CA ARG A 182 4.99 12.97 -4.74
C ARG A 182 4.29 11.64 -5.03
N CYS A 183 3.22 11.30 -4.29
CA CYS A 183 2.52 10.02 -4.36
C CYS A 183 1.11 10.14 -4.96
N LYS A 184 0.95 10.89 -6.05
CA LYS A 184 -0.34 10.99 -6.77
C LYS A 184 -0.74 9.68 -7.44
N ASP A 185 0.25 8.97 -8.01
CA ASP A 185 0.03 7.68 -8.67
C ASP A 185 0.27 6.53 -7.69
N TYR A 186 -0.21 5.36 -8.08
CA TYR A 186 -0.08 4.13 -7.31
C TYR A 186 1.38 3.76 -6.99
N GLY A 187 1.62 3.38 -5.75
CA GLY A 187 2.79 2.66 -5.26
C GLY A 187 3.85 3.50 -4.55
N TYR A 188 4.46 2.90 -3.56
CA TYR A 188 5.49 3.43 -2.67
C TYR A 188 5.04 4.51 -1.67
N GLU A 189 3.77 4.91 -1.63
CA GLU A 189 3.23 5.84 -0.66
C GLU A 189 3.43 5.36 0.79
N ASP A 190 3.11 4.10 1.06
CA ASP A 190 3.29 3.47 2.38
C ASP A 190 4.76 3.39 2.77
N ALA A 191 5.60 2.97 1.83
CA ALA A 191 7.03 2.83 2.09
C ALA A 191 7.70 4.18 2.37
N LEU A 192 7.32 5.23 1.64
CA LEU A 192 7.80 6.59 1.88
C LEU A 192 7.34 7.09 3.24
N PHE A 193 6.04 6.97 3.54
CA PHE A 193 5.46 7.38 4.81
C PHE A 193 6.15 6.66 6.00
N GLY A 194 6.36 5.33 5.91
CA GLY A 194 7.06 4.57 6.94
C GLY A 194 8.50 5.02 7.18
N LEU A 195 9.20 5.50 6.13
CA LEU A 195 10.53 6.09 6.27
C LEU A 195 10.49 7.44 6.99
N GLU A 196 9.52 8.28 6.67
CA GLU A 196 9.33 9.58 7.27
C GLU A 196 8.91 9.45 8.74
N VAL A 197 8.03 8.50 9.07
CA VAL A 197 7.66 8.15 10.45
C VAL A 197 8.90 7.72 11.27
N ALA A 198 9.74 6.82 10.71
CA ALA A 198 10.96 6.40 11.38
C ALA A 198 11.99 7.54 11.52
N ALA A 199 12.13 8.39 10.50
CA ALA A 199 13.01 9.55 10.52
C ALA A 199 12.55 10.62 11.54
N ALA A 200 11.24 10.72 11.78
CA ALA A 200 10.66 11.57 12.82
C ALA A 200 10.87 11.04 14.24
N GLY A 201 11.43 9.83 14.39
CA GLY A 201 11.77 9.22 15.68
C GLY A 201 10.64 8.44 16.34
N PHE A 202 9.55 8.15 15.63
CA PHE A 202 8.46 7.32 16.15
C PHE A 202 8.84 5.83 16.19
N SER A 203 8.40 5.15 17.24
CA SER A 203 8.57 3.72 17.40
C SER A 203 7.59 2.94 16.52
N ILE A 204 8.12 1.91 15.82
CA ILE A 204 7.33 1.04 14.92
C ILE A 204 7.49 -0.39 15.39
N LEU A 205 6.38 -1.07 15.70
CA LEU A 205 6.36 -2.44 16.17
C LEU A 205 5.48 -3.31 15.28
N PRO A 206 6.06 -4.24 14.50
CA PRO A 206 5.31 -5.29 13.84
C PRO A 206 4.70 -6.27 14.84
N VAL A 207 3.40 -6.55 14.69
CA VAL A 207 2.62 -7.45 15.52
C VAL A 207 2.03 -8.57 14.68
N ASP A 208 1.70 -9.69 15.34
CA ASP A 208 1.00 -10.81 14.70
C ASP A 208 -0.51 -10.62 14.86
N ASN A 209 -1.07 -9.81 13.98
CA ASN A 209 -2.52 -9.55 13.88
C ASN A 209 -2.91 -9.57 12.40
N PRO A 210 -3.30 -10.74 11.86
CA PRO A 210 -3.47 -10.91 10.42
C PRO A 210 -4.77 -10.30 9.90
N LEU A 211 -4.65 -9.63 8.76
CA LEU A 211 -5.77 -9.21 7.91
C LEU A 211 -5.59 -9.87 6.54
N ARG A 212 -6.65 -10.50 5.99
CA ARG A 212 -6.59 -11.18 4.71
C ARG A 212 -6.81 -10.22 3.56
N HIS A 213 -5.92 -10.28 2.58
CA HIS A 213 -6.05 -9.50 1.35
C HIS A 213 -6.91 -10.26 0.33
N LEU A 214 -8.02 -9.65 -0.09
CA LEU A 214 -8.95 -10.17 -1.07
C LEU A 214 -8.74 -9.57 -2.47
N GLY A 215 -8.14 -8.38 -2.55
CA GLY A 215 -7.95 -7.59 -3.76
C GLY A 215 -6.93 -8.17 -4.75
N ILE A 216 -7.03 -9.47 -5.03
CA ILE A 216 -6.14 -10.14 -5.98
C ILE A 216 -6.61 -9.87 -7.41
N HIS A 217 -6.03 -8.85 -8.03
CA HIS A 217 -6.37 -8.44 -9.39
C HIS A 217 -5.80 -9.36 -10.46
N PRO A 218 -6.41 -9.38 -11.68
CA PRO A 218 -5.90 -10.11 -12.83
C PRO A 218 -4.44 -9.80 -13.15
N ASN A 219 -3.70 -10.79 -13.69
CA ASN A 219 -2.27 -10.68 -14.00
C ASN A 219 -1.93 -9.44 -14.84
N GLU A 220 -2.76 -9.09 -15.82
CA GLU A 220 -2.55 -7.92 -16.67
C GLU A 220 -2.66 -6.61 -15.88
N HIS A 221 -3.69 -6.49 -15.05
CA HIS A 221 -3.90 -5.33 -14.20
C HIS A 221 -2.74 -5.16 -13.20
N PHE A 222 -2.34 -6.25 -12.54
CA PHE A 222 -1.21 -6.23 -11.61
C PHE A 222 0.12 -5.85 -12.29
N LEU A 223 0.35 -6.33 -13.51
CA LEU A 223 1.53 -5.97 -14.28
C LEU A 223 1.53 -4.46 -14.62
N HIS A 224 0.37 -3.93 -15.02
CA HIS A 224 0.20 -2.50 -15.30
C HIS A 224 0.40 -1.65 -14.04
N GLN A 225 -0.21 -2.01 -12.91
CA GLN A 225 0.02 -1.33 -11.62
C GLN A 225 1.49 -1.36 -11.21
N THR A 226 2.19 -2.49 -11.46
CA THR A 226 3.63 -2.59 -11.20
C THR A 226 4.43 -1.59 -12.04
N GLU A 227 4.08 -1.40 -13.31
CA GLU A 227 4.73 -0.41 -14.17
C GLU A 227 4.49 1.03 -13.68
N ILE A 228 3.27 1.35 -13.20
CA ILE A 228 2.96 2.64 -12.57
C ILE A 228 3.81 2.83 -11.32
N ALA A 229 3.84 1.84 -10.43
CA ALA A 229 4.63 1.90 -9.20
C ALA A 229 6.13 2.12 -9.47
N LEU A 230 6.69 1.50 -10.53
CA LEU A 230 8.08 1.73 -10.93
C LEU A 230 8.33 3.15 -11.44
N ARG A 231 7.35 3.77 -12.12
CA ARG A 231 7.43 5.20 -12.50
C ARG A 231 7.41 6.09 -11.26
N THR A 232 6.54 5.81 -10.30
CA THR A 232 6.50 6.51 -9.01
C THR A 232 7.85 6.38 -8.29
N LEU A 233 8.42 5.18 -8.20
CA LEU A 233 9.75 4.96 -7.61
C LEU A 233 10.84 5.81 -8.30
N ALA A 234 10.85 5.84 -9.61
CA ALA A 234 11.83 6.62 -10.38
C ALA A 234 11.72 8.14 -10.11
N ARG A 235 10.49 8.65 -9.88
CA ARG A 235 10.25 10.06 -9.51
C ARG A 235 10.64 10.38 -8.08
N LEU A 236 10.39 9.45 -7.16
CA LEU A 236 10.67 9.66 -5.73
C LEU A 236 12.17 9.83 -5.43
N GLY A 237 13.05 9.23 -6.23
CA GLY A 237 14.49 9.35 -6.04
C GLY A 237 14.97 8.78 -4.70
N ALA A 238 16.03 9.38 -4.13
CA ALA A 238 16.46 9.07 -2.76
C ALA A 238 15.44 9.65 -1.75
N PRO A 239 15.20 8.99 -0.60
CA PRO A 239 15.85 7.76 -0.11
C PRO A 239 15.23 6.45 -0.64
N MET A 240 14.18 6.50 -1.48
CA MET A 240 13.45 5.31 -1.93
C MET A 240 14.31 4.41 -2.83
N THR A 241 15.11 4.98 -3.73
CA THR A 241 16.00 4.22 -4.62
C THR A 241 17.10 3.46 -3.85
N GLU A 242 17.51 3.97 -2.70
CA GLU A 242 18.48 3.29 -1.84
C GLU A 242 17.90 2.07 -1.12
N ARG A 243 16.58 1.91 -1.07
CA ARG A 243 15.90 0.82 -0.35
C ARG A 243 15.24 -0.18 -1.28
N ALA A 244 14.65 0.26 -2.37
CA ALA A 244 13.96 -0.61 -3.32
C ALA A 244 14.91 -1.60 -3.99
N LYS A 245 14.60 -2.91 -3.91
CA LYS A 245 15.43 -3.99 -4.47
C LYS A 245 15.72 -3.80 -5.96
N VAL A 246 14.73 -3.36 -6.73
CA VAL A 246 14.87 -3.11 -8.18
C VAL A 246 15.83 -1.96 -8.46
N ALA A 247 15.75 -0.87 -7.70
CA ALA A 247 16.64 0.27 -7.84
C ALA A 247 18.09 -0.10 -7.46
N LYS A 248 18.28 -0.84 -6.36
CA LYS A 248 19.60 -1.40 -6.00
C LYS A 248 20.17 -2.29 -7.11
N ALA A 249 19.35 -3.11 -7.74
CA ALA A 249 19.78 -3.96 -8.85
C ALA A 249 20.20 -3.09 -10.05
N TRP A 250 19.41 -2.07 -10.39
CA TRP A 250 19.76 -1.11 -11.43
C TRP A 250 21.05 -0.35 -11.10
N CYS A 251 21.25 0.16 -9.89
CA CYS A 251 22.48 0.84 -9.48
C CYS A 251 23.71 -0.05 -9.66
N ARG A 252 23.63 -1.36 -9.39
CA ARG A 252 24.72 -2.31 -9.65
C ARG A 252 25.01 -2.43 -11.14
N LEU A 253 23.99 -2.61 -12.00
CA LEU A 253 24.18 -2.65 -13.46
C LEU A 253 24.79 -1.36 -13.98
N HIS A 254 24.27 -0.21 -13.54
CA HIS A 254 24.75 1.11 -13.95
C HIS A 254 26.22 1.35 -13.57
N ARG A 255 26.63 0.94 -12.36
CA ARG A 255 28.02 1.01 -11.90
C ARG A 255 28.98 0.23 -12.82
N TRP A 256 28.51 -0.86 -13.42
CA TRP A 256 29.26 -1.69 -14.34
C TRP A 256 29.04 -1.33 -15.81
N HIS A 257 28.35 -0.23 -16.10
CA HIS A 257 27.94 0.20 -17.45
C HIS A 257 27.18 -0.87 -18.25
N MET A 258 26.46 -1.76 -17.54
CA MET A 258 25.69 -2.86 -18.11
C MET A 258 24.20 -2.55 -18.29
N ASP A 259 23.72 -1.43 -17.78
CA ASP A 259 22.33 -1.00 -17.84
C ASP A 259 21.84 -0.82 -19.30
N GLY A 260 22.66 -0.24 -20.18
CA GLY A 260 22.34 -0.11 -21.60
C GLY A 260 22.22 -1.46 -22.32
N VAL A 261 23.15 -2.39 -22.03
CA VAL A 261 23.14 -3.75 -22.60
C VAL A 261 21.90 -4.50 -22.10
N TYR A 262 21.61 -4.40 -20.79
CA TYR A 262 20.42 -5.03 -20.21
C TYR A 262 19.13 -4.46 -20.80
N CYS A 263 19.03 -3.15 -21.00
CA CYS A 263 17.89 -2.49 -21.61
C CYS A 263 17.65 -2.98 -23.06
N LEU A 264 18.71 -3.18 -23.83
CA LEU A 264 18.62 -3.74 -25.20
C LEU A 264 18.09 -5.18 -25.17
N LEU A 265 18.67 -6.04 -24.33
CA LEU A 265 18.22 -7.43 -24.18
C LEU A 265 16.77 -7.51 -23.69
N PHE A 266 16.40 -6.62 -22.77
CA PHE A 266 15.02 -6.53 -22.27
C PHE A 266 14.04 -6.18 -23.39
N LYS A 267 14.35 -5.20 -24.24
CA LYS A 267 13.50 -4.84 -25.40
C LYS A 267 13.26 -6.04 -26.34
N MET A 268 14.27 -6.86 -26.56
CA MET A 268 14.14 -8.07 -27.39
C MET A 268 13.30 -9.15 -26.73
N THR A 269 13.34 -9.26 -25.42
CA THR A 269 12.69 -10.33 -24.65
C THR A 269 11.37 -9.91 -23.99
N LYS A 270 11.04 -8.63 -23.95
CA LYS A 270 9.89 -8.04 -23.25
C LYS A 270 8.57 -8.77 -23.53
N SER A 271 8.29 -9.06 -24.82
CA SER A 271 7.05 -9.74 -25.23
C SER A 271 7.00 -11.19 -24.71
N ALA A 272 8.14 -11.90 -24.69
CA ALA A 272 8.21 -13.26 -24.18
C ALA A 272 8.04 -13.28 -22.66
N LEU A 273 8.70 -12.35 -21.93
CA LEU A 273 8.52 -12.18 -20.50
C LEU A 273 7.05 -11.90 -20.17
N ARG A 274 6.44 -10.91 -20.84
CA ARG A 274 5.03 -10.55 -20.63
C ARG A 274 4.11 -11.74 -20.87
N ARG A 275 4.32 -12.53 -21.92
CA ARG A 275 3.53 -13.75 -22.22
C ARG A 275 3.59 -14.76 -21.06
N ASN A 276 4.77 -14.99 -20.47
CA ASN A 276 4.90 -15.86 -19.30
C ASN A 276 4.16 -15.28 -18.10
N LEU A 277 4.32 -13.99 -17.82
CA LEU A 277 3.71 -13.34 -16.65
C LEU A 277 2.18 -13.29 -16.71
N LEU A 278 1.61 -13.29 -17.92
CA LEU A 278 0.16 -13.35 -18.15
C LEU A 278 -0.39 -14.79 -18.24
N SER A 279 0.46 -15.79 -18.10
CA SER A 279 0.04 -17.19 -18.14
C SER A 279 -0.48 -17.67 -16.78
N GLN A 280 -1.09 -18.86 -16.76
CA GLN A 280 -1.52 -19.56 -15.53
C GLN A 280 -0.36 -20.03 -14.64
N ARG A 281 0.87 -20.02 -15.13
CA ARG A 281 2.07 -20.44 -14.38
C ARG A 281 3.19 -19.40 -14.49
N PRO A 282 2.95 -18.15 -13.98
CA PRO A 282 3.95 -17.10 -14.05
C PRO A 282 5.14 -17.43 -13.16
N ILE A 283 6.34 -17.09 -13.65
CA ILE A 283 7.60 -17.33 -12.95
C ILE A 283 8.06 -16.02 -12.30
N LEU A 284 8.12 -15.97 -10.96
CA LEU A 284 8.47 -14.75 -10.22
C LEU A 284 9.89 -14.24 -10.48
N PHE A 285 10.83 -15.13 -10.85
CA PHE A 285 12.15 -14.71 -11.31
C PHE A 285 12.05 -13.84 -12.58
N LEU A 286 11.24 -14.27 -13.55
CA LEU A 286 10.99 -13.49 -14.79
C LEU A 286 10.27 -12.17 -14.48
N PHE A 287 9.39 -12.15 -13.48
CA PHE A 287 8.77 -10.91 -13.00
C PHE A 287 9.82 -9.92 -12.44
N ASN A 288 10.80 -10.40 -11.69
CA ASN A 288 11.89 -9.55 -11.21
C ASN A 288 12.76 -9.00 -12.36
N LEU A 289 13.04 -9.82 -13.38
CA LEU A 289 13.71 -9.35 -14.60
C LEU A 289 12.87 -8.32 -15.34
N TYR A 290 11.57 -8.55 -15.47
CA TYR A 290 10.64 -7.61 -16.09
C TYR A 290 10.65 -6.25 -15.36
N LYS A 291 10.51 -6.24 -14.03
CA LYS A 291 10.58 -5.01 -13.21
C LYS A 291 11.89 -4.26 -13.43
N LEU A 292 13.01 -4.97 -13.43
CA LEU A 292 14.33 -4.36 -13.66
C LEU A 292 14.43 -3.75 -15.05
N GLY A 293 13.90 -4.43 -16.08
CA GLY A 293 13.88 -3.92 -17.46
C GLY A 293 13.07 -2.65 -17.62
N ILE A 294 11.85 -2.61 -17.08
CA ILE A 294 11.02 -1.40 -17.05
C ILE A 294 11.75 -0.27 -16.32
N TYR A 295 12.36 -0.54 -15.16
CA TYR A 295 13.09 0.47 -14.40
C TYR A 295 14.31 1.00 -15.14
N CYS A 296 15.06 0.14 -15.86
CA CYS A 296 16.16 0.57 -16.75
C CYS A 296 15.68 1.48 -17.88
N GLU A 297 14.53 1.17 -18.51
CA GLU A 297 13.94 2.04 -19.56
C GLU A 297 13.60 3.43 -19.01
N LEU A 298 13.02 3.50 -17.81
CA LEU A 298 12.64 4.75 -17.12
C LEU A 298 13.88 5.60 -16.80
N MET A 299 14.90 5.01 -16.19
CA MET A 299 16.13 5.72 -15.80
C MET A 299 16.94 6.20 -17.01
N GLY A 300 17.01 5.37 -18.07
CA GLY A 300 17.67 5.76 -19.32
C GLY A 300 16.96 6.90 -20.06
N SER A 301 15.64 7.04 -19.91
CA SER A 301 14.88 8.17 -20.48
C SER A 301 15.08 9.44 -19.66
N SER A 302 15.11 9.33 -18.34
CA SER A 302 15.35 10.45 -17.42
C SER A 302 16.73 11.10 -17.65
N MET A 303 17.78 10.29 -17.80
CA MET A 303 19.12 10.80 -18.05
C MET A 303 19.26 11.55 -19.39
N ARG A 304 18.51 11.13 -20.42
CA ARG A 304 18.52 11.84 -21.71
C ARG A 304 17.86 13.22 -21.65
N ASN A 305 16.85 13.38 -20.80
CA ASN A 305 16.14 14.65 -20.64
C ASN A 305 16.88 15.67 -19.76
N THR A 306 17.90 15.24 -19.00
CA THR A 306 18.73 16.10 -18.16
C THR A 306 20.01 16.59 -18.84
N VAL A 307 20.33 16.07 -20.05
CA VAL A 307 21.44 16.60 -20.87
C VAL A 307 20.90 17.75 -21.73
N PRO A 308 21.35 19.02 -21.53
CA PRO A 308 20.96 20.12 -22.38
C PRO A 308 21.36 19.81 -23.84
N SER A 309 20.46 20.05 -24.78
CA SER A 309 20.78 19.93 -26.22
C SER A 309 22.00 20.78 -26.52
N PRO A 310 23.11 20.24 -27.07
CA PRO A 310 24.22 21.05 -27.51
C PRO A 310 23.79 21.78 -28.79
N GLY A 311 23.20 22.99 -28.64
CA GLY A 311 22.73 23.69 -29.84
C GLY A 311 22.03 25.04 -29.67
N ALA A 312 22.07 25.67 -28.45
CA ALA A 312 21.43 26.98 -28.25
C ALA A 312 22.41 28.14 -27.96
N GLU A 313 23.66 28.01 -28.34
CA GLU A 313 24.57 29.17 -28.35
C GLU A 313 25.26 29.27 -29.71
N ARG A 314 24.58 29.85 -30.70
CA ARG A 314 25.16 30.58 -31.82
C ARG A 314 24.07 31.37 -32.55
N SER A 315 23.84 32.59 -32.15
CA SER A 315 23.63 33.70 -33.09
C SER A 315 23.60 35.01 -32.29
N THR A 316 24.63 35.77 -32.58
CA THR A 316 24.95 37.16 -32.40
C THR A 316 25.48 37.59 -31.07
#